data_4ae65ac3bdf8beb5b3757ced99352eeb
#
_entry.id   4ae65ac3bdf8beb5b3757ced99352eeb
#
_cell.length_a   1.000
_cell.length_b   1.000
_cell.length_c   1.000
_cell.angle_alpha   90.00
_cell.angle_beta   90.00
_cell.angle_gamma   90.00
#
_symmetry.space_group_name_H-M   'P 1'
#
loop_
_entity.id
_entity.type
_entity.pdbx_description
1 polymer ?
#
loop_
_entity_poly.entity_id
_entity_poly.type
_entity_poly.pdbx_seq_one_letter_code
_entity_poly.pdbx_strand_id
1 'polypeptide(L)'
;MKLRKSLSAMLGLGAGAGVAAIAALSLTAVAPAAIGQTPPDHPGAGVYQKTCAMCHDNPGATRAATLPSIKQMTPARIREVITTGVMAPMAASLNEQQKTDLIGWLTAGQASSSAAWTDGLMCAADKRAVSASASVVSSGFGVDANQTRSLTAAQSGLTKAQLANLDVAWSIAFPGQGSGTGASVLSDGTLFATGGQKLLAIDAASGCVKWSYAANSRNTPAIGMIGGRRVVALSVGRDIHVVDAANGALVWKASGQPVDGSGGAVRGGVIFAKDKVIVPLSASGVAGGMNPRTECCTGHGSVVALNAADGSHAWEYHTMPEPSYNGQVNSLGVKQKGPSGAPIWSVPVYDAKRNTVLVTTGENTSHPGTDTSDSVIALNIDTGAVTWKFQAMSADVWNMSCDVETGKNGPNCPVLFGGDGRDYDFGAGAIVASAGGKDVILAGQKSGHAWALDANTGAVLWSHRMGAGTALGGVHWGIATNGGTMIVPINDPALSQDPNYKSEAGVYTFEIATGKPLWSYAAKPNCAGARATAVAGCTSRYGFSAAPLVVDGAIVGATLGGEVIILDGTDGHVISTVDTVRSFAPLNKDVAGKGGSIDSHGISAGAGMLFINSGYGSFGQTPGNVLIALKPKQ
;
A
#
# COMPACT_ATOMS: atom_id res chain seq x y z
N MET A 1 -40.44 -32.10 -40.83
CA MET A 1 -41.11 -33.41 -40.87
C MET A 1 -41.01 -33.96 -39.46
N LYS A 2 -42.04 -33.75 -38.59
CA LYS A 2 -43.08 -34.72 -38.13
C LYS A 2 -42.42 -36.01 -37.60
N LEU A 3 -42.66 -36.54 -36.43
CA LEU A 3 -43.76 -36.60 -35.43
C LEU A 3 -43.18 -37.25 -34.17
N ARG A 4 -43.42 -36.84 -32.94
CA ARG A 4 -44.55 -37.16 -32.01
C ARG A 4 -44.75 -38.65 -31.62
N LYS A 5 -44.92 -38.74 -30.28
CA LYS A 5 -45.83 -39.63 -29.47
C LYS A 5 -45.11 -40.80 -28.80
N SER A 6 -45.39 -41.24 -27.61
CA SER A 6 -46.28 -40.94 -26.46
C SER A 6 -46.56 -42.26 -25.71
N LEU A 7 -46.80 -42.16 -24.40
CA LEU A 7 -47.68 -42.97 -23.51
C LEU A 7 -47.27 -44.41 -23.21
N SER A 8 -47.35 -44.88 -22.06
CA SER A 8 -48.20 -45.02 -20.90
C SER A 8 -48.06 -46.38 -20.22
N ALA A 9 -47.89 -46.36 -18.93
CA ALA A 9 -48.65 -47.03 -17.86
C ALA A 9 -48.81 -48.57 -17.84
N MET A 10 -48.56 -49.24 -16.70
CA MET A 10 -49.51 -49.80 -15.76
C MET A 10 -48.89 -50.67 -14.68
N LEU A 11 -49.12 -50.35 -13.46
CA LEU A 11 -49.64 -51.10 -12.31
C LEU A 11 -49.24 -52.58 -12.09
N GLY A 12 -48.80 -52.85 -10.83
CA GLY A 12 -48.78 -54.15 -10.22
C GLY A 12 -48.52 -54.07 -8.70
N LEU A 13 -49.54 -54.28 -7.91
CA LEU A 13 -49.51 -54.36 -6.43
C LEU A 13 -48.80 -55.63 -5.94
N GLY A 14 -48.13 -55.54 -4.77
CA GLY A 14 -47.68 -56.65 -3.98
C GLY A 14 -47.25 -56.22 -2.59
N ALA A 15 -48.09 -56.51 -1.59
CA ALA A 15 -47.85 -56.18 -0.17
C ALA A 15 -46.90 -57.21 0.49
N GLY A 16 -46.06 -56.72 1.39
CA GLY A 16 -45.22 -57.52 2.26
C GLY A 16 -44.66 -56.70 3.42
N ALA A 17 -45.23 -56.85 4.61
CA ALA A 17 -44.84 -56.21 5.85
C ALA A 17 -43.51 -56.73 6.36
N GLY A 18 -42.59 -55.88 6.71
CA GLY A 18 -41.40 -56.21 7.49
C GLY A 18 -40.96 -54.98 8.27
N VAL A 19 -41.21 -55.00 9.56
CA VAL A 19 -40.81 -53.97 10.53
C VAL A 19 -39.30 -54.08 10.77
N ALA A 20 -38.52 -53.10 10.35
CA ALA A 20 -37.15 -52.93 10.80
C ALA A 20 -37.01 -51.50 11.33
N ALA A 21 -36.76 -51.35 12.60
CA ALA A 21 -36.48 -50.10 13.27
C ALA A 21 -35.11 -49.57 12.82
N ILE A 22 -35.11 -48.47 12.06
CA ILE A 22 -33.90 -47.72 11.73
C ILE A 22 -33.86 -46.51 12.64
N ALA A 23 -32.86 -46.49 13.53
CA ALA A 23 -32.53 -45.32 14.33
C ALA A 23 -32.09 -44.20 13.40
N ALA A 24 -32.87 -43.13 13.28
CA ALA A 24 -32.51 -41.92 12.57
C ALA A 24 -31.48 -41.14 13.40
N LEU A 25 -30.19 -41.24 13.03
CA LEU A 25 -29.22 -40.20 13.40
C LEU A 25 -29.58 -38.93 12.64
N SER A 26 -30.13 -37.95 13.35
CA SER A 26 -30.28 -36.58 12.87
C SER A 26 -28.91 -35.92 12.76
N LEU A 27 -28.32 -35.94 11.57
CA LEU A 27 -27.26 -34.97 11.23
C LEU A 27 -27.88 -33.57 11.22
N THR A 28 -27.67 -32.81 12.28
CA THR A 28 -27.87 -31.38 12.26
C THR A 28 -26.81 -30.77 11.35
N ALA A 29 -27.18 -30.51 10.11
CA ALA A 29 -26.39 -29.64 9.23
C ALA A 29 -26.33 -28.27 9.90
N VAL A 30 -25.16 -27.88 10.41
CA VAL A 30 -24.88 -26.52 10.80
C VAL A 30 -24.90 -25.70 9.50
N ALA A 31 -25.98 -24.97 9.26
CA ALA A 31 -26.04 -23.99 8.18
C ALA A 31 -24.92 -22.97 8.40
N PRO A 32 -24.16 -22.59 7.34
CA PRO A 32 -23.23 -21.50 7.47
C PRO A 32 -24.01 -20.25 7.90
N ALA A 33 -23.51 -19.56 8.93
CA ALA A 33 -24.09 -18.32 9.42
C ALA A 33 -24.29 -17.37 8.23
N ALA A 34 -25.54 -17.03 7.94
CA ALA A 34 -25.90 -16.05 6.94
C ALA A 34 -25.21 -14.73 7.32
N ILE A 35 -24.32 -14.24 6.48
CA ILE A 35 -23.78 -12.89 6.57
C ILE A 35 -25.02 -11.99 6.53
N GLY A 36 -25.33 -11.31 7.65
CA GLY A 36 -26.51 -10.50 7.79
C GLY A 36 -26.57 -9.45 6.68
N GLN A 37 -27.52 -9.59 5.76
CA GLN A 37 -27.80 -8.55 4.78
C GLN A 37 -28.35 -7.35 5.55
N THR A 38 -27.72 -6.21 5.41
CA THR A 38 -28.21 -4.95 5.96
C THR A 38 -29.60 -4.68 5.38
N PRO A 39 -30.63 -4.35 6.18
CA PRO A 39 -31.94 -4.05 5.67
C PRO A 39 -31.87 -2.94 4.60
N PRO A 40 -32.58 -3.06 3.48
CA PRO A 40 -32.61 -2.04 2.44
C PRO A 40 -33.11 -0.67 2.94
N ASP A 41 -33.84 -0.64 4.05
CA ASP A 41 -34.42 0.57 4.65
C ASP A 41 -33.48 1.25 5.67
N HIS A 42 -32.22 0.85 5.81
CA HIS A 42 -31.31 1.52 6.73
C HIS A 42 -31.00 2.94 6.25
N PRO A 43 -31.16 4.00 7.11
CA PRO A 43 -30.94 5.41 6.70
C PRO A 43 -29.61 5.66 6.02
N GLY A 44 -28.56 4.98 6.45
CA GLY A 44 -27.22 5.06 5.86
C GLY A 44 -27.12 4.60 4.40
N ALA A 45 -28.02 3.72 3.94
CA ALA A 45 -28.08 3.32 2.53
C ALA A 45 -28.44 4.53 1.65
N GLY A 46 -29.42 5.32 2.08
CA GLY A 46 -29.82 6.54 1.37
C GLY A 46 -28.73 7.62 1.37
N VAL A 47 -27.96 7.74 2.45
CA VAL A 47 -26.79 8.63 2.51
C VAL A 47 -25.72 8.16 1.53
N TYR A 48 -25.40 6.85 1.51
CA TYR A 48 -24.44 6.28 0.57
C TYR A 48 -24.82 6.56 -0.88
N GLN A 49 -26.06 6.25 -1.26
CA GLN A 49 -26.54 6.43 -2.64
C GLN A 49 -26.46 7.88 -3.11
N LYS A 50 -26.76 8.85 -2.24
CA LYS A 50 -26.74 10.27 -2.60
C LYS A 50 -25.34 10.89 -2.64
N THR A 51 -24.41 10.39 -1.85
CA THR A 51 -23.13 11.08 -1.60
C THR A 51 -21.91 10.26 -2.06
N CYS A 52 -22.00 8.93 -2.05
CA CYS A 52 -20.83 8.05 -2.21
C CYS A 52 -20.90 7.15 -3.46
N ALA A 53 -22.11 6.68 -3.83
CA ALA A 53 -22.31 5.65 -4.85
C ALA A 53 -21.80 6.07 -6.23
N MET A 54 -21.87 7.36 -6.59
CA MET A 54 -21.41 7.86 -7.88
C MET A 54 -19.97 7.46 -8.17
N CYS A 55 -19.11 7.47 -7.15
CA CYS A 55 -17.71 7.08 -7.28
C CYS A 55 -17.47 5.61 -6.91
N HIS A 56 -18.02 5.17 -5.77
CA HIS A 56 -17.69 3.87 -5.19
C HIS A 56 -18.40 2.68 -5.83
N ASP A 57 -19.49 2.92 -6.57
CA ASP A 57 -20.15 1.90 -7.41
C ASP A 57 -19.56 1.87 -8.84
N ASN A 58 -18.70 2.85 -9.19
CA ASN A 58 -18.04 2.96 -10.49
C ASN A 58 -16.50 2.99 -10.34
N PRO A 59 -15.89 2.02 -9.67
CA PRO A 59 -14.46 2.06 -9.33
C PRO A 59 -13.54 2.01 -10.56
N GLY A 60 -14.00 1.49 -11.67
CA GLY A 60 -13.26 1.48 -12.93
C GLY A 60 -13.03 2.87 -13.48
N ALA A 61 -14.05 3.72 -13.45
CA ALA A 61 -13.98 5.09 -13.96
C ALA A 61 -13.42 6.09 -12.94
N THR A 62 -13.64 5.85 -11.65
CA THR A 62 -13.33 6.83 -10.59
C THR A 62 -12.14 6.45 -9.73
N ARG A 63 -11.60 5.23 -9.88
CA ARG A 63 -10.54 4.66 -9.04
C ARG A 63 -10.88 4.65 -7.54
N ALA A 64 -12.14 4.85 -7.19
CA ALA A 64 -12.60 4.80 -5.82
C ALA A 64 -12.55 3.36 -5.28
N ALA A 65 -12.36 3.22 -3.98
CA ALA A 65 -12.48 1.91 -3.32
C ALA A 65 -13.87 1.32 -3.58
N THR A 66 -13.95 0.03 -3.87
CA THR A 66 -15.25 -0.63 -4.08
C THR A 66 -16.09 -0.65 -2.80
N LEU A 67 -17.41 -0.69 -2.91
CA LEU A 67 -18.29 -0.85 -1.75
C LEU A 67 -17.91 -2.08 -0.89
N PRO A 68 -17.59 -3.26 -1.46
CA PRO A 68 -17.07 -4.38 -0.67
C PRO A 68 -15.79 -4.06 0.11
N SER A 69 -14.87 -3.26 -0.45
CA SER A 69 -13.65 -2.83 0.25
C SER A 69 -13.97 -1.88 1.40
N ILE A 70 -14.90 -0.94 1.19
CA ILE A 70 -15.35 -0.01 2.25
C ILE A 70 -16.04 -0.78 3.38
N LYS A 71 -16.88 -1.75 3.05
CA LYS A 71 -17.58 -2.60 4.02
C LYS A 71 -16.64 -3.49 4.85
N GLN A 72 -15.36 -3.57 4.52
CA GLN A 72 -14.35 -4.24 5.35
C GLN A 72 -13.65 -3.29 6.34
N MET A 73 -13.88 -1.98 6.22
CA MET A 73 -13.26 -0.99 7.12
C MET A 73 -14.00 -0.93 8.46
N THR A 74 -13.25 -0.69 9.55
CA THR A 74 -13.85 -0.48 10.87
C THR A 74 -14.68 0.79 10.93
N PRO A 75 -15.68 0.89 11.84
CA PRO A 75 -16.42 2.14 12.08
C PRO A 75 -15.51 3.33 12.34
N ALA A 76 -14.46 3.14 13.15
CA ALA A 76 -13.49 4.20 13.47
C ALA A 76 -12.72 4.66 12.22
N ARG A 77 -12.32 3.71 11.36
CA ARG A 77 -11.62 4.05 10.11
C ARG A 77 -12.51 4.79 9.12
N ILE A 78 -13.75 4.35 8.95
CA ILE A 78 -14.71 5.07 8.09
C ILE A 78 -14.92 6.48 8.62
N ARG A 79 -15.13 6.63 9.94
CA ARG A 79 -15.30 7.97 10.56
C ARG A 79 -14.10 8.86 10.29
N GLU A 80 -12.90 8.38 10.52
CA GLU A 80 -11.66 9.12 10.22
C GLU A 80 -11.61 9.57 8.75
N VAL A 81 -11.84 8.65 7.82
CA VAL A 81 -11.75 8.92 6.37
C VAL A 81 -12.75 10.01 5.94
N ILE A 82 -13.97 10.05 6.52
CA ILE A 82 -15.01 11.01 6.16
C ILE A 82 -14.99 12.29 7.01
N THR A 83 -14.15 12.39 8.04
CA THR A 83 -14.04 13.60 8.89
C THR A 83 -12.73 14.35 8.70
N THR A 84 -11.62 13.65 8.62
CA THR A 84 -10.26 14.23 8.52
C THR A 84 -9.42 13.60 7.39
N GLY A 85 -9.89 12.48 6.81
CA GLY A 85 -9.21 11.77 5.74
C GLY A 85 -9.63 12.24 4.34
N VAL A 86 -9.24 11.44 3.33
CA VAL A 86 -9.39 11.78 1.91
C VAL A 86 -10.84 12.04 1.46
N MET A 87 -11.84 11.49 2.15
CA MET A 87 -13.25 11.70 1.85
C MET A 87 -13.89 12.84 2.67
N ALA A 88 -13.15 13.52 3.54
CA ALA A 88 -13.68 14.65 4.32
C ALA A 88 -14.31 15.74 3.44
N PRO A 89 -13.72 16.17 2.31
CA PRO A 89 -14.33 17.14 1.41
C PRO A 89 -15.67 16.66 0.84
N MET A 90 -15.78 15.37 0.50
CA MET A 90 -16.99 14.76 -0.07
C MET A 90 -18.09 14.61 0.98
N ALA A 91 -17.72 14.37 2.23
CA ALA A 91 -18.63 14.22 3.37
C ALA A 91 -18.91 15.54 4.12
N ALA A 92 -18.39 16.68 3.66
CA ALA A 92 -18.51 17.97 4.35
C ALA A 92 -19.95 18.45 4.50
N SER A 93 -20.86 18.06 3.58
CA SER A 93 -22.28 18.38 3.64
C SER A 93 -23.08 17.47 4.58
N LEU A 94 -22.51 16.39 5.09
CA LEU A 94 -23.18 15.44 5.98
C LEU A 94 -23.13 15.93 7.42
N ASN A 95 -24.28 15.96 8.09
CA ASN A 95 -24.34 16.17 9.53
C ASN A 95 -23.87 14.91 10.29
N GLU A 96 -23.68 15.02 11.62
CA GLU A 96 -23.14 13.92 12.44
C GLU A 96 -24.08 12.70 12.49
N GLN A 97 -25.39 12.90 12.43
CA GLN A 97 -26.34 11.79 12.37
C GLN A 97 -26.20 11.03 11.05
N GLN A 98 -26.13 11.73 9.93
CA GLN A 98 -25.93 11.13 8.60
C GLN A 98 -24.60 10.37 8.52
N LYS A 99 -23.52 10.91 9.09
CA LYS A 99 -22.23 10.20 9.19
C LYS A 99 -22.36 8.93 10.02
N THR A 100 -23.07 9.00 11.14
CA THR A 100 -23.32 7.84 12.01
C THR A 100 -24.16 6.77 11.32
N ASP A 101 -25.23 7.16 10.63
CA ASP A 101 -26.09 6.24 9.88
C ASP A 101 -25.32 5.58 8.72
N LEU A 102 -24.51 6.36 7.99
CA LEU A 102 -23.65 5.85 6.93
C LEU A 102 -22.67 4.80 7.46
N ILE A 103 -21.97 5.11 8.56
CA ILE A 103 -21.03 4.18 9.21
C ILE A 103 -21.77 2.92 9.65
N GLY A 104 -22.92 3.05 10.32
CA GLY A 104 -23.71 1.91 10.76
C GLY A 104 -24.12 0.99 9.60
N TRP A 105 -24.54 1.57 8.48
CA TRP A 105 -24.90 0.80 7.28
C TRP A 105 -23.70 0.10 6.64
N LEU A 106 -22.58 0.81 6.50
CA LEU A 106 -21.36 0.26 5.89
C LEU A 106 -20.76 -0.87 6.73
N THR A 107 -20.97 -0.84 8.05
CA THR A 107 -20.38 -1.82 8.97
C THR A 107 -21.40 -2.82 9.53
N ALA A 108 -22.64 -2.76 9.06
CA ALA A 108 -23.67 -3.72 9.46
C ALA A 108 -23.27 -5.14 9.08
N GLY A 109 -23.40 -6.06 10.03
CA GLY A 109 -22.98 -7.47 9.86
C GLY A 109 -21.48 -7.72 10.04
N GLN A 110 -20.68 -6.70 10.30
CA GLN A 110 -19.33 -6.92 10.80
C GLN A 110 -19.44 -7.42 12.25
N ALA A 111 -18.75 -8.55 12.53
CA ALA A 111 -18.47 -8.91 13.92
C ALA A 111 -17.77 -7.68 14.54
N SER A 112 -18.26 -7.20 15.68
CA SER A 112 -17.62 -6.09 16.40
C SER A 112 -16.15 -6.47 16.54
N SER A 113 -15.24 -5.70 15.91
CA SER A 113 -13.81 -5.88 16.10
C SER A 113 -13.56 -5.52 17.56
N SER A 114 -13.65 -6.52 18.45
CA SER A 114 -13.38 -6.29 19.85
C SER A 114 -11.94 -5.78 19.96
N ALA A 115 -11.68 -4.82 20.81
CA ALA A 115 -10.31 -4.40 21.13
C ALA A 115 -9.44 -5.62 21.53
N ALA A 116 -10.06 -6.72 21.89
CA ALA A 116 -9.54 -8.01 22.33
C ALA A 116 -9.20 -9.02 21.22
N TRP A 117 -9.34 -8.69 19.92
CA TRP A 117 -9.13 -9.66 18.84
C TRP A 117 -7.74 -10.34 18.85
N THR A 118 -6.78 -9.76 19.54
CA THR A 118 -5.42 -10.31 19.73
C THR A 118 -5.29 -11.21 20.96
N ASP A 119 -6.27 -11.29 21.86
CA ASP A 119 -6.14 -12.00 23.13
C ASP A 119 -5.88 -13.50 22.93
N GLY A 120 -6.58 -14.11 21.97
CA GLY A 120 -6.35 -15.50 21.57
C GLY A 120 -5.05 -15.75 20.79
N LEU A 121 -4.35 -14.69 20.40
CA LEU A 121 -3.07 -14.76 19.70
C LEU A 121 -1.87 -14.56 20.62
N MET A 122 -2.06 -14.16 21.88
CA MET A 122 -0.94 -13.83 22.76
C MET A 122 -0.04 -15.05 22.97
N CYS A 123 1.28 -14.83 22.85
CA CYS A 123 2.26 -15.84 23.21
C CYS A 123 2.13 -16.24 24.67
N ALA A 124 2.55 -17.46 25.02
CA ALA A 124 2.78 -17.83 26.40
C ALA A 124 3.73 -16.84 27.10
N ALA A 125 3.56 -16.59 28.37
CA ALA A 125 4.25 -15.50 29.08
C ALA A 125 5.79 -15.57 28.97
N ASP A 126 6.35 -16.76 28.97
CA ASP A 126 7.77 -17.05 28.80
C ASP A 126 8.32 -16.78 27.40
N LYS A 127 7.45 -16.67 26.40
CA LYS A 127 7.80 -16.39 24.97
C LYS A 127 7.52 -14.96 24.53
N ARG A 128 7.14 -14.06 25.44
CA ARG A 128 6.82 -12.66 25.11
C ARG A 128 8.04 -11.76 25.01
N ALA A 129 9.19 -12.20 25.49
CA ALA A 129 10.39 -11.39 25.46
C ALA A 129 10.84 -11.07 24.03
N VAL A 130 11.24 -9.81 23.79
CA VAL A 130 11.98 -9.38 22.60
C VAL A 130 13.44 -9.22 23.02
N SER A 131 14.36 -9.83 22.29
CA SER A 131 15.79 -9.81 22.65
C SER A 131 16.38 -8.41 22.49
N ALA A 132 16.95 -7.88 23.57
CA ALA A 132 17.66 -6.61 23.52
C ALA A 132 18.92 -6.65 22.64
N SER A 133 19.54 -7.84 22.48
CA SER A 133 20.74 -8.08 21.66
C SER A 133 20.43 -8.41 20.20
N ALA A 134 19.16 -8.64 19.83
CA ALA A 134 18.79 -8.94 18.46
C ALA A 134 19.24 -7.81 17.51
N SER A 135 19.86 -8.14 16.40
CA SER A 135 20.18 -7.17 15.33
C SER A 135 18.95 -6.85 14.50
N VAL A 136 19.00 -5.73 13.76
CA VAL A 136 17.93 -5.37 12.81
C VAL A 136 18.21 -6.12 11.50
N VAL A 137 17.23 -6.92 11.05
CA VAL A 137 17.25 -7.60 9.74
C VAL A 137 16.62 -6.67 8.69
N SER A 138 15.45 -6.10 9.02
CA SER A 138 14.77 -5.11 8.20
C SER A 138 14.29 -3.98 9.10
N SER A 139 14.83 -2.77 8.89
CA SER A 139 14.51 -1.59 9.71
C SER A 139 13.18 -0.94 9.36
N GLY A 140 12.57 -1.33 8.25
CA GLY A 140 11.33 -0.74 7.74
C GLY A 140 11.12 -1.10 6.29
N PHE A 141 10.42 -0.25 5.55
CA PHE A 141 10.07 -0.47 4.14
C PHE A 141 11.27 -0.83 3.25
N GLY A 142 12.34 -0.06 3.32
CA GLY A 142 13.51 -0.20 2.44
C GLY A 142 14.47 -1.32 2.84
N VAL A 143 14.19 -2.03 3.92
CA VAL A 143 15.07 -3.04 4.55
C VAL A 143 16.24 -2.42 5.29
N ASP A 144 17.02 -1.56 4.64
CA ASP A 144 18.19 -0.87 5.20
C ASP A 144 18.10 0.66 5.04
N ALA A 145 19.11 1.38 5.52
CA ALA A 145 19.15 2.84 5.46
C ALA A 145 19.23 3.38 4.02
N ASN A 146 19.76 2.61 3.09
CA ASN A 146 19.90 2.96 1.67
C ASN A 146 18.66 2.60 0.84
N GLN A 147 17.66 1.95 1.45
CA GLN A 147 16.44 1.49 0.80
C GLN A 147 16.66 0.42 -0.29
N THR A 148 17.71 -0.40 -0.17
CA THR A 148 18.10 -1.36 -1.21
C THR A 148 17.06 -2.46 -1.46
N ARG A 149 16.21 -2.74 -0.48
CA ARG A 149 15.23 -3.84 -0.48
C ARG A 149 15.87 -5.19 -0.82
N SER A 150 17.06 -5.42 -0.27
CA SER A 150 17.86 -6.62 -0.53
C SER A 150 18.34 -7.25 0.78
N LEU A 151 18.19 -8.57 0.88
CA LEU A 151 18.64 -9.40 1.99
C LEU A 151 19.47 -10.56 1.47
N THR A 152 20.58 -10.81 2.12
CA THR A 152 21.36 -12.04 1.91
C THR A 152 20.66 -13.24 2.55
N ALA A 153 21.07 -14.46 2.20
CA ALA A 153 20.61 -15.68 2.86
C ALA A 153 20.85 -15.65 4.37
N ALA A 154 22.00 -15.13 4.81
CA ALA A 154 22.31 -15.02 6.24
C ALA A 154 21.39 -14.05 6.98
N GLN A 155 21.00 -12.94 6.36
CA GLN A 155 20.08 -11.97 6.96
C GLN A 155 18.63 -12.47 7.00
N SER A 156 18.16 -13.02 5.89
CA SER A 156 16.77 -13.49 5.77
C SER A 156 16.54 -14.85 6.42
N GLY A 157 17.57 -15.70 6.52
CA GLY A 157 17.46 -17.12 6.87
C GLY A 157 16.91 -17.97 5.72
N LEU A 158 16.82 -17.42 4.49
CA LEU A 158 16.30 -18.10 3.30
C LEU A 158 17.36 -18.10 2.19
N THR A 159 17.60 -19.27 1.60
CA THR A 159 18.37 -19.39 0.37
C THR A 159 17.45 -19.30 -0.86
N LYS A 160 17.99 -18.90 -2.01
CA LYS A 160 17.27 -18.90 -3.29
C LYS A 160 16.66 -20.27 -3.59
N ALA A 161 17.35 -21.37 -3.32
CA ALA A 161 16.85 -22.72 -3.54
C ALA A 161 15.61 -23.05 -2.69
N GLN A 162 15.55 -22.56 -1.45
CA GLN A 162 14.40 -22.75 -0.57
C GLN A 162 13.15 -22.02 -1.03
N LEU A 163 13.29 -20.94 -1.80
CA LEU A 163 12.18 -20.18 -2.35
C LEU A 163 11.44 -20.92 -3.48
N ALA A 164 11.98 -22.01 -4.00
CA ALA A 164 11.35 -22.82 -5.04
C ALA A 164 10.10 -23.57 -4.54
N ASN A 165 10.00 -23.84 -3.24
CA ASN A 165 8.88 -24.59 -2.67
C ASN A 165 8.50 -24.04 -1.31
N LEU A 166 7.49 -23.17 -1.30
CA LEU A 166 7.01 -22.48 -0.11
C LEU A 166 5.62 -23.00 0.32
N ASP A 167 5.41 -23.06 1.62
CA ASP A 167 4.12 -23.40 2.21
C ASP A 167 3.71 -22.37 3.27
N VAL A 168 2.41 -22.27 3.55
CA VAL A 168 1.88 -21.37 4.58
C VAL A 168 2.25 -21.94 5.96
N ALA A 169 3.06 -21.19 6.70
CA ALA A 169 3.36 -21.51 8.09
C ALA A 169 2.18 -21.13 9.00
N TRP A 170 1.70 -19.91 8.83
CA TRP A 170 0.55 -19.35 9.55
C TRP A 170 -0.02 -18.14 8.81
N SER A 171 -1.20 -17.72 9.20
CA SER A 171 -1.78 -16.44 8.79
C SER A 171 -2.50 -15.75 9.95
N ILE A 172 -2.58 -14.44 9.91
CA ILE A 172 -3.38 -13.59 10.81
C ILE A 172 -4.34 -12.79 9.94
N ALA A 173 -5.63 -12.79 10.29
CA ALA A 173 -6.63 -11.97 9.64
C ALA A 173 -6.88 -10.69 10.44
N PHE A 174 -6.79 -9.53 9.78
CA PHE A 174 -7.05 -8.25 10.41
C PHE A 174 -8.54 -7.92 10.39
N PRO A 175 -9.18 -7.68 11.54
CA PRO A 175 -10.59 -7.33 11.56
C PRO A 175 -10.81 -5.95 10.92
N GLY A 176 -11.81 -5.85 10.05
CA GLY A 176 -12.29 -4.60 9.47
C GLY A 176 -11.28 -3.79 8.67
N GLN A 177 -10.28 -4.44 8.08
CA GLN A 177 -9.29 -3.78 7.23
C GLN A 177 -9.01 -4.60 5.98
N GLY A 178 -8.69 -3.92 4.88
CA GLY A 178 -7.80 -4.49 3.88
C GLY A 178 -6.43 -4.80 4.52
N SER A 179 -5.58 -5.56 3.85
CA SER A 179 -4.26 -5.91 4.37
C SER A 179 -3.50 -4.68 4.85
N GLY A 180 -2.69 -4.87 5.87
CA GLY A 180 -1.68 -3.89 6.28
C GLY A 180 -0.62 -3.69 5.20
N THR A 181 0.44 -3.04 5.58
CA THR A 181 1.63 -2.87 4.75
C THR A 181 2.71 -3.88 5.18
N GLY A 182 3.95 -3.70 4.73
CA GLY A 182 5.06 -4.55 5.11
C GLY A 182 5.36 -4.55 6.61
N ALA A 183 6.31 -5.36 7.00
CA ALA A 183 6.75 -5.48 8.37
C ALA A 183 8.26 -5.25 8.50
N SER A 184 8.70 -4.80 9.66
CA SER A 184 10.11 -4.76 10.04
C SER A 184 10.47 -5.97 10.91
N VAL A 185 11.71 -6.44 10.85
CA VAL A 185 12.13 -7.73 11.40
C VAL A 185 13.43 -7.62 12.20
N LEU A 186 13.45 -8.26 13.37
CA LEU A 186 14.67 -8.47 14.16
C LEU A 186 15.22 -9.90 13.96
N SER A 187 16.51 -10.08 14.24
CA SER A 187 17.20 -11.36 14.09
C SER A 187 16.76 -12.43 15.09
N ASP A 188 16.09 -12.05 16.19
CA ASP A 188 15.46 -13.00 17.12
C ASP A 188 14.13 -13.54 16.62
N GLY A 189 13.73 -13.19 15.39
CA GLY A 189 12.46 -13.55 14.80
C GLY A 189 11.28 -12.70 15.27
N THR A 190 11.50 -11.56 15.91
CA THR A 190 10.41 -10.63 16.22
C THR A 190 10.04 -9.80 14.98
N LEU A 191 8.78 -9.87 14.59
CA LEU A 191 8.18 -9.14 13.49
C LEU A 191 7.30 -8.01 14.02
N PHE A 192 7.53 -6.77 13.59
CA PHE A 192 6.65 -5.64 13.89
C PHE A 192 5.77 -5.34 12.68
N ALA A 193 4.46 -5.46 12.85
CA ALA A 193 3.48 -5.24 11.78
C ALA A 193 2.30 -4.41 12.27
N THR A 194 1.73 -3.59 11.39
CA THR A 194 0.50 -2.83 11.65
C THR A 194 -0.69 -3.52 11.02
N GLY A 195 -1.82 -3.54 11.71
CA GLY A 195 -3.09 -4.08 11.23
C GLY A 195 -4.15 -4.16 12.32
N GLY A 196 -5.43 -4.17 11.96
CA GLY A 196 -6.52 -4.27 12.92
C GLY A 196 -6.49 -3.20 14.01
N GLN A 197 -6.05 -1.97 13.68
CA GLN A 197 -5.85 -0.83 14.59
C GLN A 197 -4.81 -1.08 15.69
N LYS A 198 -3.82 -1.91 15.41
CA LYS A 198 -2.72 -2.20 16.34
C LYS A 198 -1.38 -2.24 15.61
N LEU A 199 -0.33 -1.89 16.33
CA LEU A 199 1.02 -2.36 16.09
C LEU A 199 1.21 -3.64 16.88
N LEU A 200 1.71 -4.68 16.25
CA LEU A 200 1.93 -6.01 16.82
C LEU A 200 3.42 -6.32 16.81
N ALA A 201 3.94 -6.83 17.92
CA ALA A 201 5.18 -7.61 17.91
C ALA A 201 4.81 -9.09 17.85
N ILE A 202 5.19 -9.75 16.78
CA ILE A 202 4.79 -11.11 16.46
C ILE A 202 6.03 -12.00 16.49
N ASP A 203 5.92 -13.18 17.07
CA ASP A 203 6.91 -14.24 16.91
C ASP A 203 6.81 -14.83 15.50
N ALA A 204 7.84 -14.68 14.71
CA ALA A 204 7.83 -15.07 13.30
C ALA A 204 7.60 -16.57 13.11
N ALA A 205 8.12 -17.41 14.00
CA ALA A 205 8.02 -18.88 13.88
C ALA A 205 6.60 -19.39 14.12
N SER A 206 5.91 -18.85 15.12
CA SER A 206 4.58 -19.32 15.56
C SER A 206 3.41 -18.42 15.15
N GLY A 207 3.67 -17.16 14.82
CA GLY A 207 2.64 -16.14 14.58
C GLY A 207 1.96 -15.62 15.84
N CYS A 208 2.37 -16.06 17.06
CA CYS A 208 1.79 -15.51 18.27
C CYS A 208 2.26 -14.08 18.54
N VAL A 209 1.43 -13.29 19.22
CA VAL A 209 1.69 -11.89 19.53
C VAL A 209 2.42 -11.78 20.88
N LYS A 210 3.64 -11.24 20.86
CA LYS A 210 4.43 -10.98 22.06
C LYS A 210 3.83 -9.82 22.87
N TRP A 211 3.50 -8.71 22.18
CA TRP A 211 2.78 -7.56 22.72
C TRP A 211 2.04 -6.80 21.60
N SER A 212 1.09 -5.97 21.97
CA SER A 212 0.38 -5.11 21.04
C SER A 212 0.24 -3.70 21.58
N TYR A 213 0.25 -2.71 20.69
CA TYR A 213 0.02 -1.31 20.97
C TYR A 213 -1.14 -0.77 20.14
N ALA A 214 -2.07 -0.03 20.74
CA ALA A 214 -3.22 0.53 20.02
C ALA A 214 -2.75 1.63 19.05
N ALA A 215 -2.91 1.40 17.75
CA ALA A 215 -2.46 2.31 16.72
C ALA A 215 -3.26 2.10 15.42
N ASN A 216 -3.99 3.12 15.01
CA ASN A 216 -4.62 3.12 13.68
C ASN A 216 -3.58 3.56 12.63
N SER A 217 -2.69 2.64 12.28
CA SER A 217 -1.63 2.82 11.28
C SER A 217 -1.71 1.73 10.22
N ARG A 218 -1.31 2.07 9.00
CA ARG A 218 -1.20 1.13 7.87
C ARG A 218 0.20 1.12 7.27
N ASN A 219 1.11 1.97 7.77
CA ASN A 219 2.47 2.08 7.27
C ASN A 219 3.38 1.01 7.89
N THR A 220 4.44 0.65 7.17
CA THR A 220 5.48 -0.22 7.71
C THR A 220 6.14 0.46 8.90
N PRO A 221 6.19 -0.18 10.08
CA PRO A 221 6.86 0.37 11.24
C PRO A 221 8.37 0.51 10.99
N ALA A 222 8.98 1.59 11.48
CA ALA A 222 10.42 1.82 11.37
C ALA A 222 11.11 1.48 12.69
N ILE A 223 12.18 0.68 12.65
CA ILE A 223 13.02 0.37 13.83
C ILE A 223 14.16 1.37 13.90
N GLY A 224 14.40 1.91 15.10
CA GLY A 224 15.52 2.80 15.40
C GLY A 224 16.11 2.58 16.78
N MET A 225 17.04 3.46 17.15
CA MET A 225 17.70 3.47 18.46
C MET A 225 17.62 4.86 19.08
N ILE A 226 17.26 4.92 20.38
CA ILE A 226 17.24 6.16 21.18
C ILE A 226 17.93 5.87 22.51
N GLY A 227 19.04 6.54 22.77
CA GLY A 227 19.75 6.36 24.04
C GLY A 227 20.13 4.92 24.37
N GLY A 228 20.51 4.12 23.37
CA GLY A 228 20.82 2.69 23.52
C GLY A 228 19.59 1.77 23.60
N ARG A 229 18.37 2.32 23.58
CA ARG A 229 17.10 1.58 23.56
C ARG A 229 16.62 1.39 22.14
N ARG A 230 16.25 0.16 21.78
CA ARG A 230 15.57 -0.12 20.49
C ARG A 230 14.11 0.33 20.56
N VAL A 231 13.68 1.06 19.54
CA VAL A 231 12.34 1.62 19.45
C VAL A 231 11.72 1.34 18.07
N VAL A 232 10.39 1.46 18.02
CA VAL A 232 9.60 1.35 16.79
C VAL A 232 8.81 2.64 16.62
N ALA A 233 8.98 3.31 15.48
CA ALA A 233 8.24 4.50 15.10
C ALA A 233 7.15 4.18 14.07
N LEU A 234 6.00 4.84 14.19
CA LEU A 234 4.89 4.71 13.26
C LEU A 234 4.02 5.98 13.27
N SER A 235 3.34 6.24 12.16
CA SER A 235 2.32 7.30 12.12
C SER A 235 0.98 6.77 12.65
N VAL A 236 0.30 7.57 13.48
CA VAL A 236 -1.04 7.29 14.02
C VAL A 236 -1.91 8.52 13.82
N GLY A 237 -2.71 8.52 12.76
CA GLY A 237 -3.40 9.72 12.32
C GLY A 237 -2.41 10.82 11.88
N ARG A 238 -2.40 11.94 12.58
CA ARG A 238 -1.48 13.08 12.34
C ARG A 238 -0.26 13.08 13.28
N ASP A 239 -0.23 12.15 14.24
CA ASP A 239 0.86 12.05 15.20
C ASP A 239 1.87 10.97 14.80
N ILE A 240 3.09 11.12 15.30
CA ILE A 240 4.11 10.09 15.28
C ILE A 240 4.23 9.53 16.68
N HIS A 241 4.09 8.21 16.80
CA HIS A 241 4.29 7.48 18.05
C HIS A 241 5.59 6.69 17.97
N VAL A 242 6.38 6.78 19.02
CA VAL A 242 7.57 5.94 19.20
C VAL A 242 7.36 5.10 20.45
N VAL A 243 7.47 3.79 20.28
CA VAL A 243 7.27 2.80 21.34
C VAL A 243 8.54 1.99 21.57
N ASP A 244 8.71 1.50 22.78
CA ASP A 244 9.80 0.59 23.14
C ASP A 244 9.60 -0.76 22.42
N ALA A 245 10.60 -1.22 21.68
CA ALA A 245 10.53 -2.47 20.94
C ALA A 245 10.41 -3.71 21.83
N ALA A 246 10.87 -3.63 23.08
CA ALA A 246 10.86 -4.76 23.99
C ALA A 246 9.45 -5.08 24.52
N ASN A 247 8.59 -4.07 24.72
CA ASN A 247 7.32 -4.23 25.42
C ASN A 247 6.15 -3.40 24.89
N GLY A 248 6.37 -2.58 23.85
CA GLY A 248 5.34 -1.72 23.26
C GLY A 248 4.97 -0.49 24.10
N ALA A 249 5.69 -0.19 25.16
CA ALA A 249 5.43 1.00 25.97
C ALA A 249 5.70 2.27 25.16
N LEU A 250 4.81 3.27 25.27
CA LEU A 250 5.01 4.55 24.61
C LEU A 250 6.26 5.25 25.17
N VAL A 251 7.20 5.60 24.30
CA VAL A 251 8.38 6.40 24.65
C VAL A 251 8.02 7.87 24.54
N TRP A 252 7.51 8.28 23.37
CA TRP A 252 6.95 9.61 23.14
C TRP A 252 5.95 9.58 21.98
N LYS A 253 5.11 10.61 21.92
CA LYS A 253 4.29 10.95 20.76
C LYS A 253 4.39 12.45 20.51
N ALA A 254 4.39 12.83 19.22
CA ALA A 254 4.46 14.21 18.80
C ALA A 254 3.62 14.42 17.54
N SER A 255 3.23 15.66 17.26
CA SER A 255 2.63 16.00 15.97
C SER A 255 3.62 15.72 14.85
N GLY A 256 3.19 14.98 13.84
CA GLY A 256 3.94 14.78 12.58
C GLY A 256 3.66 15.85 11.54
N GLN A 257 3.00 16.94 11.91
CA GLN A 257 2.58 17.99 10.99
C GLN A 257 3.53 19.19 11.03
N PRO A 258 3.61 20.00 9.95
CA PRO A 258 4.21 21.31 9.99
C PRO A 258 3.63 22.18 11.11
N VAL A 259 4.36 23.21 11.53
CA VAL A 259 3.94 24.08 12.64
C VAL A 259 2.62 24.78 12.34
N ASP A 260 2.36 25.13 11.09
CA ASP A 260 1.10 25.74 10.63
C ASP A 260 -0.06 24.73 10.46
N GLY A 261 0.21 23.44 10.60
CA GLY A 261 -0.79 22.38 10.44
C GLY A 261 -1.20 22.08 9.01
N SER A 262 -0.51 22.61 8.00
CA SER A 262 -0.84 22.49 6.56
C SER A 262 -0.64 21.08 5.99
N GLY A 263 0.11 20.21 6.67
CA GLY A 263 0.50 18.89 6.17
C GLY A 263 -0.66 17.93 5.92
N GLY A 264 -0.49 17.08 4.94
CA GLY A 264 -1.38 15.96 4.63
C GLY A 264 -1.11 14.71 5.48
N ALA A 265 -1.52 13.55 4.99
CA ALA A 265 -1.33 12.28 5.67
C ALA A 265 0.06 11.69 5.37
N VAL A 266 0.63 10.97 6.33
CA VAL A 266 1.79 10.10 6.11
C VAL A 266 1.31 8.86 5.32
N ARG A 267 1.85 8.63 4.14
CA ARG A 267 1.48 7.51 3.25
C ARG A 267 2.56 6.44 3.16
N GLY A 268 3.80 6.83 2.93
CA GLY A 268 4.92 5.91 2.77
C GLY A 268 5.41 5.31 4.08
N GLY A 269 5.50 6.10 5.11
CA GLY A 269 6.06 5.74 6.41
C GLY A 269 7.20 6.67 6.81
N VAL A 270 7.58 6.60 8.07
CA VAL A 270 8.67 7.38 8.64
C VAL A 270 9.98 6.60 8.61
N ILE A 271 11.11 7.30 8.71
CA ILE A 271 12.43 6.68 8.90
C ILE A 271 13.17 7.32 10.07
N PHE A 272 14.09 6.55 10.67
CA PHE A 272 15.14 7.11 11.51
C PHE A 272 16.33 7.50 10.64
N ALA A 273 16.81 8.71 10.78
CA ALA A 273 17.95 9.26 10.07
C ALA A 273 18.80 10.08 11.03
N LYS A 274 20.03 9.62 11.29
CA LYS A 274 20.93 10.25 12.29
C LYS A 274 20.24 10.32 13.67
N ASP A 275 19.97 11.50 14.17
CA ASP A 275 19.27 11.80 15.43
C ASP A 275 17.82 12.31 15.21
N LYS A 276 17.25 12.05 14.04
CA LYS A 276 15.92 12.52 13.65
C LYS A 276 14.98 11.37 13.29
N VAL A 277 13.68 11.64 13.42
CA VAL A 277 12.59 10.91 12.77
C VAL A 277 12.09 11.78 11.62
N ILE A 278 12.16 11.30 10.39
CA ILE A 278 11.75 12.03 9.19
C ILE A 278 10.34 11.60 8.79
N VAL A 279 9.47 12.58 8.67
CA VAL A 279 8.03 12.41 8.42
C VAL A 279 7.69 12.99 7.05
N PRO A 280 7.47 12.16 6.02
CA PRO A 280 7.01 12.61 4.72
C PRO A 280 5.50 12.83 4.73
N LEU A 281 5.03 13.93 4.17
CA LEU A 281 3.63 14.30 4.17
C LEU A 281 3.11 14.48 2.75
N SER A 282 1.99 13.81 2.47
CA SER A 282 1.25 13.94 1.21
C SER A 282 0.48 15.27 1.17
N ALA A 283 -0.04 15.62 -0.01
CA ALA A 283 -0.94 16.74 -0.20
C ALA A 283 -2.41 16.32 -0.08
N SER A 284 -3.27 17.20 0.43
CA SER A 284 -4.71 16.94 0.54
C SER A 284 -5.49 17.24 -0.75
N GLY A 285 -4.91 17.99 -1.70
CA GLY A 285 -5.57 18.53 -2.89
C GLY A 285 -6.02 17.50 -3.91
N VAL A 286 -5.34 16.33 -3.98
CA VAL A 286 -5.61 15.29 -4.98
C VAL A 286 -7.10 14.88 -4.99
N ALA A 287 -7.63 14.46 -3.85
CA ALA A 287 -9.05 14.08 -3.74
C ALA A 287 -9.98 15.29 -3.59
N GLY A 288 -9.48 16.41 -3.09
CA GLY A 288 -10.25 17.66 -2.93
C GLY A 288 -10.83 18.18 -4.23
N GLY A 289 -10.13 17.93 -5.34
CA GLY A 289 -10.59 18.28 -6.69
C GLY A 289 -11.92 17.68 -7.09
N MET A 290 -12.29 16.51 -6.56
CA MET A 290 -13.55 15.84 -6.90
C MET A 290 -14.80 16.64 -6.48
N ASN A 291 -14.71 17.51 -5.47
CA ASN A 291 -15.85 18.36 -5.10
C ASN A 291 -15.84 19.66 -5.90
N PRO A 292 -16.74 19.83 -6.90
CA PRO A 292 -16.71 20.98 -7.80
C PRO A 292 -17.12 22.31 -7.13
N ARG A 293 -17.60 22.27 -5.89
CA ARG A 293 -18.04 23.45 -5.13
C ARG A 293 -17.02 23.93 -4.11
N THR A 294 -15.87 23.26 -3.99
CA THR A 294 -14.76 23.69 -3.14
C THR A 294 -13.72 24.46 -3.96
N GLU A 295 -13.11 25.46 -3.35
CA GLU A 295 -11.94 26.12 -3.93
C GLU A 295 -10.80 25.12 -4.05
N CYS A 296 -10.50 24.71 -5.25
CA CYS A 296 -9.48 23.69 -5.54
C CYS A 296 -8.21 24.34 -6.13
N CYS A 297 -7.03 23.90 -5.73
CA CYS A 297 -6.83 22.93 -4.71
C CYS A 297 -5.98 23.53 -3.59
N THR A 298 -6.01 22.91 -2.44
CA THR A 298 -5.23 23.35 -1.28
C THR A 298 -4.34 22.21 -0.81
N GLY A 299 -3.33 22.58 -0.02
CA GLY A 299 -2.36 21.63 0.53
C GLY A 299 -1.24 21.30 -0.45
N HIS A 300 -0.10 21.01 0.13
CA HIS A 300 1.12 20.65 -0.59
C HIS A 300 1.93 19.62 0.19
N GLY A 301 2.89 18.99 -0.47
CA GLY A 301 3.82 18.06 0.16
C GLY A 301 4.76 18.78 1.12
N SER A 302 5.12 18.10 2.20
CA SER A 302 6.10 18.62 3.16
C SER A 302 6.89 17.48 3.82
N VAL A 303 7.98 17.85 4.48
CA VAL A 303 8.78 16.99 5.33
C VAL A 303 8.89 17.65 6.70
N VAL A 304 8.60 16.90 7.75
CA VAL A 304 8.87 17.33 9.11
C VAL A 304 9.97 16.45 9.70
N ALA A 305 10.97 17.05 10.29
CA ALA A 305 11.98 16.36 11.09
C ALA A 305 11.71 16.57 12.57
N LEU A 306 11.60 15.48 13.29
CA LEU A 306 11.48 15.46 14.74
C LEU A 306 12.78 14.96 15.34
N ASN A 307 13.21 15.52 16.49
CA ASN A 307 14.32 14.97 17.26
C ASN A 307 13.95 13.57 17.75
N ALA A 308 14.77 12.57 17.43
CA ALA A 308 14.45 11.18 17.76
C ALA A 308 14.36 10.95 19.29
N ALA A 309 15.08 11.73 20.08
CA ALA A 309 15.16 11.57 21.54
C ALA A 309 13.81 11.83 22.24
N ASP A 310 13.05 12.83 21.80
CA ASP A 310 11.89 13.35 22.51
C ASP A 310 10.70 13.75 21.63
N GLY A 311 10.85 13.67 20.30
CA GLY A 311 9.81 14.06 19.35
C GLY A 311 9.65 15.57 19.16
N SER A 312 10.53 16.40 19.72
CA SER A 312 10.47 17.84 19.50
C SER A 312 10.74 18.20 18.05
N HIS A 313 10.08 19.23 17.52
CA HIS A 313 10.24 19.71 16.16
C HIS A 313 11.66 20.25 15.96
N ALA A 314 12.33 19.80 14.88
CA ALA A 314 13.67 20.24 14.51
C ALA A 314 13.67 21.20 13.34
N TRP A 315 13.05 20.81 12.22
CA TRP A 315 12.88 21.63 11.02
C TRP A 315 11.73 21.07 10.16
N GLU A 316 11.26 21.88 9.21
CA GLU A 316 10.31 21.48 8.20
C GLU A 316 10.72 22.00 6.83
N TYR A 317 10.30 21.29 5.79
CA TYR A 317 10.46 21.65 4.38
C TYR A 317 9.09 21.57 3.70
N HIS A 318 8.75 22.59 2.93
CA HIS A 318 7.53 22.65 2.12
C HIS A 318 7.91 22.62 0.64
N THR A 319 7.19 21.80 -0.15
CA THR A 319 7.46 21.70 -1.59
C THR A 319 7.08 22.97 -2.34
N MET A 320 6.20 23.80 -1.78
CA MET A 320 5.76 25.08 -2.33
C MET A 320 5.11 25.94 -1.24
N PRO A 321 4.88 27.24 -1.49
CA PRO A 321 4.10 28.10 -0.60
C PRO A 321 2.64 27.65 -0.47
N GLU A 322 1.94 28.18 0.54
CA GLU A 322 0.50 27.97 0.71
C GLU A 322 -0.28 28.42 -0.54
N PRO A 323 -1.21 27.58 -1.04
CA PRO A 323 -1.98 27.88 -2.24
C PRO A 323 -2.89 29.12 -2.07
N SER A 324 -2.80 30.02 -3.03
CA SER A 324 -3.63 31.23 -3.08
C SER A 324 -4.48 31.25 -4.34
N TYR A 325 -5.40 32.25 -4.47
CA TYR A 325 -6.20 32.39 -5.68
C TYR A 325 -5.26 32.59 -6.91
N ASN A 326 -5.39 31.71 -7.90
CA ASN A 326 -4.52 31.66 -9.07
C ASN A 326 -5.08 32.38 -10.31
N GLY A 327 -6.16 33.13 -10.16
CA GLY A 327 -6.82 33.85 -11.26
C GLY A 327 -7.86 33.05 -12.03
N GLN A 328 -8.02 31.77 -11.75
CA GLN A 328 -8.93 30.86 -12.46
C GLN A 328 -10.22 30.63 -11.68
N VAL A 329 -11.30 30.38 -12.42
CA VAL A 329 -12.63 29.97 -11.89
C VAL A 329 -13.12 28.77 -12.68
N ASN A 330 -13.72 27.80 -11.99
CA ASN A 330 -14.29 26.64 -12.66
C ASN A 330 -15.66 26.97 -13.31
N SER A 331 -16.24 26.01 -14.03
CA SER A 331 -17.52 26.18 -14.72
C SER A 331 -18.73 26.47 -13.81
N LEU A 332 -18.57 26.35 -12.49
CA LEU A 332 -19.58 26.71 -11.48
C LEU A 332 -19.29 28.06 -10.81
N GLY A 333 -18.30 28.82 -11.28
CA GLY A 333 -17.92 30.09 -10.70
C GLY A 333 -17.08 30.00 -9.43
N VAL A 334 -16.56 28.81 -9.08
CA VAL A 334 -15.74 28.61 -7.88
C VAL A 334 -14.29 28.93 -8.18
N LYS A 335 -13.68 29.78 -7.34
CA LYS A 335 -12.27 30.19 -7.46
C LYS A 335 -11.33 28.99 -7.32
N GLN A 336 -10.28 28.97 -8.15
CA GLN A 336 -9.23 27.98 -8.05
C GLN A 336 -8.05 28.55 -7.27
N LYS A 337 -7.38 27.67 -6.50
CA LYS A 337 -6.19 27.99 -5.71
C LYS A 337 -4.99 27.24 -6.25
N GLY A 338 -3.81 27.84 -6.14
CA GLY A 338 -2.56 27.22 -6.54
C GLY A 338 -1.34 28.14 -6.38
N PRO A 339 -0.13 27.58 -6.59
CA PRO A 339 0.13 26.16 -6.84
C PRO A 339 -0.24 25.27 -5.64
N SER A 340 -0.62 24.02 -5.90
CA SER A 340 -0.84 23.01 -4.86
C SER A 340 -0.33 21.64 -5.34
N GLY A 341 -0.16 20.69 -4.44
CA GLY A 341 0.29 19.34 -4.78
C GLY A 341 1.74 19.06 -4.41
N ALA A 342 2.51 18.47 -5.32
CA ALA A 342 3.83 17.91 -5.10
C ALA A 342 3.89 17.07 -3.80
N PRO A 343 2.99 16.07 -3.64
CA PRO A 343 2.89 15.26 -2.43
C PRO A 343 4.16 14.43 -2.22
N ILE A 344 4.55 14.23 -0.96
CA ILE A 344 5.61 13.29 -0.59
C ILE A 344 4.93 12.09 0.07
N TRP A 345 4.62 11.06 -0.73
CA TRP A 345 3.94 9.86 -0.25
C TRP A 345 4.78 8.58 -0.32
N SER A 346 5.98 8.68 -0.84
CA SER A 346 7.02 7.66 -0.79
C SER A 346 7.73 7.60 0.58
N VAL A 347 8.58 6.60 0.78
CA VAL A 347 9.45 6.53 1.96
C VAL A 347 10.75 7.28 1.68
N PRO A 348 11.18 8.21 2.55
CA PRO A 348 12.47 8.89 2.42
C PRO A 348 13.66 7.92 2.55
N VAL A 349 14.82 8.29 2.01
CA VAL A 349 16.08 7.57 2.21
C VAL A 349 17.14 8.50 2.80
N TYR A 350 17.95 7.99 3.72
CA TYR A 350 19.03 8.74 4.34
C TYR A 350 20.39 8.39 3.74
N ASP A 351 21.00 9.33 3.04
CA ASP A 351 22.39 9.24 2.60
C ASP A 351 23.32 9.79 3.70
N ALA A 352 23.81 8.87 4.52
CA ALA A 352 24.68 9.21 5.64
C ALA A 352 26.03 9.81 5.18
N LYS A 353 26.53 9.44 4.00
CA LYS A 353 27.79 9.95 3.47
C LYS A 353 27.70 11.45 3.10
N ARG A 354 26.53 11.89 2.63
CA ARG A 354 26.29 13.28 2.24
C ARG A 354 25.53 14.08 3.29
N ASN A 355 25.15 13.42 4.38
CA ASN A 355 24.34 14.01 5.44
C ASN A 355 23.01 14.59 4.88
N THR A 356 22.38 13.86 3.94
CA THR A 356 21.15 14.29 3.27
C THR A 356 20.03 13.26 3.39
N VAL A 357 18.80 13.75 3.41
CA VAL A 357 17.59 12.95 3.21
C VAL A 357 17.07 13.22 1.81
N LEU A 358 16.86 12.14 1.04
CA LEU A 358 16.22 12.25 -0.26
C LEU A 358 14.73 11.93 -0.10
N VAL A 359 13.91 12.75 -0.73
CA VAL A 359 12.47 12.57 -0.86
C VAL A 359 12.08 12.63 -2.33
N THR A 360 10.98 11.96 -2.67
CA THR A 360 10.43 11.97 -4.02
C THR A 360 9.02 12.54 -3.99
N THR A 361 8.68 13.34 -4.99
CA THR A 361 7.41 14.09 -5.04
C THR A 361 6.53 13.62 -6.19
N GLY A 362 5.26 13.86 -6.07
CA GLY A 362 4.29 13.66 -7.13
C GLY A 362 3.89 14.94 -7.85
N GLU A 363 2.78 14.86 -8.55
CA GLU A 363 2.20 15.89 -9.41
C GLU A 363 1.79 17.16 -8.65
N ASN A 364 1.67 18.28 -9.38
CA ASN A 364 0.86 19.40 -8.89
C ASN A 364 -0.64 19.03 -8.96
N THR A 365 -1.44 19.52 -8.03
CA THR A 365 -2.90 19.28 -8.04
C THR A 365 -3.69 20.44 -8.61
N SER A 366 -3.06 21.61 -8.77
CA SER A 366 -3.59 22.79 -9.45
C SER A 366 -2.48 23.67 -9.99
N HIS A 367 -2.83 24.51 -10.98
CA HIS A 367 -1.92 25.46 -11.60
C HIS A 367 -1.50 26.61 -10.67
N PRO A 368 -0.32 27.23 -10.93
CA PRO A 368 0.70 26.82 -11.90
C PRO A 368 1.47 25.56 -11.47
N GLY A 369 2.10 24.87 -12.43
CA GLY A 369 3.10 23.83 -12.12
C GLY A 369 4.31 24.44 -11.41
N THR A 370 4.95 23.64 -10.53
CA THR A 370 6.14 24.03 -9.77
C THR A 370 7.36 23.22 -10.20
N ASP A 371 8.53 23.68 -9.84
CA ASP A 371 9.81 23.00 -10.07
C ASP A 371 10.14 21.95 -8.98
N THR A 372 9.15 21.63 -8.15
CA THR A 372 9.21 20.65 -7.06
C THR A 372 8.25 19.48 -7.24
N SER A 373 7.36 19.52 -8.26
CA SER A 373 6.58 18.34 -8.64
C SER A 373 7.45 17.35 -9.40
N ASP A 374 7.10 16.07 -9.34
CA ASP A 374 7.78 14.98 -10.07
C ASP A 374 9.30 15.02 -9.92
N SER A 375 9.76 15.19 -8.70
CA SER A 375 11.14 15.50 -8.39
C SER A 375 11.75 14.51 -7.39
N VAL A 376 13.07 14.35 -7.49
CA VAL A 376 13.93 13.83 -6.42
C VAL A 376 14.62 15.01 -5.78
N ILE A 377 14.43 15.19 -4.48
CA ILE A 377 14.92 16.35 -3.74
C ILE A 377 15.82 15.88 -2.60
N ALA A 378 17.05 16.39 -2.55
CA ALA A 378 17.99 16.13 -1.45
C ALA A 378 17.94 17.29 -0.45
N LEU A 379 17.65 16.96 0.82
CA LEU A 379 17.56 17.89 1.93
C LEU A 379 18.71 17.63 2.90
N ASN A 380 19.37 18.67 3.37
CA ASN A 380 20.33 18.55 4.46
C ASN A 380 19.62 18.05 5.73
N ILE A 381 20.11 16.98 6.36
CA ILE A 381 19.44 16.33 7.50
C ILE A 381 19.38 17.23 8.75
N ASP A 382 20.33 18.15 8.92
CA ASP A 382 20.42 19.01 10.09
C ASP A 382 19.53 20.26 9.98
N THR A 383 19.27 20.74 8.74
CA THR A 383 18.62 22.05 8.52
C THR A 383 17.36 21.99 7.66
N GLY A 384 17.10 20.89 6.92
CA GLY A 384 16.02 20.83 5.93
C GLY A 384 16.29 21.60 4.65
N ALA A 385 17.44 22.26 4.50
CA ALA A 385 17.77 23.03 3.31
C ALA A 385 17.99 22.12 2.09
N VAL A 386 17.46 22.53 0.92
CA VAL A 386 17.67 21.83 -0.35
C VAL A 386 19.14 21.90 -0.74
N THR A 387 19.78 20.76 -0.97
CA THR A 387 21.16 20.68 -1.49
C THR A 387 21.19 20.56 -3.01
N TRP A 388 20.30 19.77 -3.56
CA TRP A 388 20.03 19.67 -4.99
C TRP A 388 18.62 19.12 -5.24
N LYS A 389 18.10 19.29 -6.44
CA LYS A 389 16.87 18.67 -6.91
C LYS A 389 16.99 18.27 -8.38
N PHE A 390 16.30 17.19 -8.74
CA PHE A 390 16.09 16.74 -10.10
C PHE A 390 14.59 16.68 -10.36
N GLN A 391 14.10 17.36 -11.38
CA GLN A 391 12.70 17.29 -11.83
C GLN A 391 12.63 16.48 -13.12
N ALA A 392 11.84 15.40 -13.12
CA ALA A 392 11.67 14.56 -14.30
C ALA A 392 10.63 15.12 -15.26
N MET A 393 9.60 15.80 -14.75
CA MET A 393 8.49 16.33 -15.52
C MET A 393 8.01 17.67 -14.94
N SER A 394 7.96 18.71 -15.77
CA SER A 394 7.67 20.09 -15.32
C SER A 394 6.22 20.52 -15.48
N ALA A 395 5.37 19.71 -16.13
CA ALA A 395 4.00 20.10 -16.50
C ALA A 395 2.95 19.09 -16.01
N ASP A 396 3.30 18.21 -15.09
CA ASP A 396 2.34 17.30 -14.50
C ASP A 396 1.46 18.04 -13.51
N VAL A 397 0.20 18.27 -13.90
CA VAL A 397 -0.82 18.92 -13.06
C VAL A 397 -2.10 18.12 -13.17
N TRP A 398 -2.41 17.37 -12.12
CA TRP A 398 -3.53 16.47 -12.10
C TRP A 398 -4.20 16.40 -10.72
N ASN A 399 -5.49 16.16 -10.69
CA ASN A 399 -6.22 15.75 -9.49
C ASN A 399 -7.35 14.78 -9.85
N MET A 400 -8.00 14.19 -8.86
CA MET A 400 -9.04 13.17 -9.07
C MET A 400 -10.34 13.70 -9.72
N SER A 401 -10.44 14.99 -10.05
CA SER A 401 -11.50 15.55 -10.91
C SER A 401 -11.25 15.23 -12.40
N CYS A 402 -10.05 14.82 -12.76
CA CYS A 402 -9.70 14.46 -14.13
C CYS A 402 -10.06 13.00 -14.40
N ASP A 403 -10.81 12.77 -15.47
CA ASP A 403 -11.10 11.45 -16.02
C ASP A 403 -10.37 11.30 -17.36
N VAL A 404 -9.13 10.82 -17.30
CA VAL A 404 -8.28 10.65 -18.48
C VAL A 404 -8.73 9.50 -19.39
N GLU A 405 -9.55 8.59 -18.86
CA GLU A 405 -10.03 7.42 -19.61
C GLU A 405 -11.21 7.77 -20.51
N THR A 406 -12.15 8.53 -19.98
CA THR A 406 -13.37 8.91 -20.73
C THR A 406 -13.33 10.35 -21.24
N GLY A 407 -12.37 11.15 -20.81
CA GLY A 407 -12.31 12.60 -21.09
C GLY A 407 -13.43 13.43 -20.42
N LYS A 408 -14.24 12.82 -19.55
CA LYS A 408 -15.32 13.50 -18.82
C LYS A 408 -14.79 14.17 -17.56
N ASN A 409 -13.97 15.19 -17.77
CA ASN A 409 -13.34 15.92 -16.67
C ASN A 409 -14.37 16.70 -15.85
N GLY A 410 -14.25 16.58 -14.52
CA GLY A 410 -15.00 17.42 -13.59
C GLY A 410 -14.51 18.87 -13.58
N PRO A 411 -15.29 19.82 -13.03
CA PRO A 411 -15.00 21.26 -13.11
C PRO A 411 -13.66 21.72 -12.55
N ASN A 412 -13.06 20.95 -11.64
CA ASN A 412 -11.78 21.28 -11.02
C ASN A 412 -10.57 20.57 -11.67
N CYS A 413 -10.79 19.84 -12.79
CA CYS A 413 -9.67 19.19 -13.48
C CYS A 413 -8.73 20.22 -14.12
N PRO A 414 -7.42 20.21 -13.81
CA PRO A 414 -6.44 21.14 -14.36
C PRO A 414 -6.35 21.15 -15.89
N VAL A 415 -6.71 20.07 -16.58
CA VAL A 415 -6.77 20.02 -18.06
C VAL A 415 -7.66 21.13 -18.62
N LEU A 416 -8.73 21.50 -17.93
CA LEU A 416 -9.63 22.58 -18.35
C LEU A 416 -8.97 23.97 -18.26
N PHE A 417 -7.82 24.05 -17.64
CA PHE A 417 -7.04 25.26 -17.42
C PHE A 417 -5.65 25.21 -18.07
N GLY A 418 -5.42 24.21 -18.95
CA GLY A 418 -4.18 24.11 -19.74
C GLY A 418 -3.18 23.03 -19.30
N GLY A 419 -3.56 22.15 -18.36
CA GLY A 419 -2.76 20.97 -17.99
C GLY A 419 -2.91 19.83 -18.99
N ASP A 420 -2.01 18.85 -18.94
CA ASP A 420 -2.06 17.65 -19.79
C ASP A 420 -2.78 16.45 -19.12
N GLY A 421 -3.08 16.55 -17.84
CA GLY A 421 -3.87 15.58 -17.09
C GLY A 421 -3.16 14.28 -16.75
N ARG A 422 -1.83 14.26 -16.81
CA ARG A 422 -1.05 13.11 -16.37
C ARG A 422 -0.96 13.06 -14.84
N ASP A 423 -0.68 11.87 -14.32
CA ASP A 423 -0.44 11.59 -12.90
C ASP A 423 0.76 10.64 -12.86
N TYR A 424 1.94 11.21 -12.91
CA TYR A 424 3.19 10.46 -13.10
C TYR A 424 4.14 10.53 -11.90
N ASP A 425 3.64 10.68 -10.72
CA ASP A 425 4.40 10.73 -9.46
C ASP A 425 5.64 9.85 -9.42
N PHE A 426 6.66 10.31 -8.68
CA PHE A 426 7.60 9.43 -8.02
C PHE A 426 6.96 8.82 -6.77
N GLY A 427 6.17 7.75 -6.96
CA GLY A 427 5.57 7.00 -5.86
C GLY A 427 6.56 6.08 -5.15
N ALA A 428 7.63 5.71 -5.84
CA ALA A 428 8.75 4.96 -5.29
C ALA A 428 9.74 5.89 -4.58
N GLY A 429 10.17 5.50 -3.38
CA GLY A 429 11.32 6.14 -2.72
C GLY A 429 12.62 5.88 -3.50
N ALA A 430 13.56 6.81 -3.44
CA ALA A 430 14.85 6.65 -4.05
C ALA A 430 15.72 5.60 -3.33
N ILE A 431 16.72 5.06 -4.01
CA ILE A 431 17.74 4.17 -3.43
C ILE A 431 19.10 4.87 -3.52
N VAL A 432 19.88 4.80 -2.44
CA VAL A 432 21.30 5.18 -2.46
C VAL A 432 22.12 3.93 -2.80
N ALA A 433 22.85 3.96 -3.92
CA ALA A 433 23.66 2.84 -4.38
C ALA A 433 25.07 3.29 -4.73
N SER A 434 25.98 2.31 -4.88
CA SER A 434 27.34 2.55 -5.38
C SER A 434 27.65 1.56 -6.49
N ALA A 435 28.10 2.05 -7.63
CA ALA A 435 28.48 1.22 -8.77
C ALA A 435 29.60 1.89 -9.57
N GLY A 436 30.56 1.08 -10.06
CA GLY A 436 31.70 1.59 -10.82
C GLY A 436 32.55 2.63 -10.09
N GLY A 437 32.63 2.56 -8.76
CA GLY A 437 33.36 3.50 -7.91
C GLY A 437 32.66 4.85 -7.71
N LYS A 438 31.40 5.02 -8.16
CA LYS A 438 30.58 6.22 -7.98
C LYS A 438 29.35 5.91 -7.13
N ASP A 439 28.93 6.88 -6.33
CA ASP A 439 27.63 6.83 -5.65
C ASP A 439 26.56 7.41 -6.57
N VAL A 440 25.45 6.71 -6.61
CA VAL A 440 24.33 7.03 -7.48
C VAL A 440 23.01 6.99 -6.69
N ILE A 441 22.05 7.80 -7.11
CA ILE A 441 20.67 7.75 -6.65
C ILE A 441 19.83 7.10 -7.75
N LEU A 442 19.15 6.04 -7.39
CA LEU A 442 18.23 5.34 -8.30
C LEU A 442 16.80 5.79 -8.01
N ALA A 443 16.04 6.07 -9.04
CA ALA A 443 14.66 6.52 -8.94
C ALA A 443 13.78 5.87 -10.01
N GLY A 444 12.51 5.63 -9.70
CA GLY A 444 11.51 5.11 -10.62
C GLY A 444 10.19 5.85 -10.48
N GLN A 445 9.47 6.07 -11.58
CA GLN A 445 8.30 6.93 -11.68
C GLN A 445 7.11 6.22 -12.33
N LYS A 446 5.89 6.64 -12.02
CA LYS A 446 4.65 6.15 -12.65
C LYS A 446 4.62 6.31 -14.16
N SER A 447 5.40 7.22 -14.75
CA SER A 447 5.59 7.35 -16.20
C SER A 447 6.22 6.12 -16.87
N GLY A 448 6.65 5.14 -16.09
CA GLY A 448 7.38 3.97 -16.58
C GLY A 448 8.88 4.25 -16.81
N HIS A 449 9.37 5.38 -16.36
CA HIS A 449 10.81 5.69 -16.42
C HIS A 449 11.54 5.30 -15.15
N ALA A 450 12.83 4.95 -15.32
CA ALA A 450 13.81 4.84 -14.25
C ALA A 450 15.05 5.64 -14.58
N TRP A 451 15.72 6.15 -13.54
CA TRP A 451 16.91 6.98 -13.63
C TRP A 451 18.00 6.49 -12.70
N ALA A 452 19.25 6.72 -13.09
CA ALA A 452 20.36 6.87 -12.17
C ALA A 452 20.85 8.31 -12.22
N LEU A 453 20.99 8.92 -11.04
CA LEU A 453 21.42 10.28 -10.86
C LEU A 453 22.76 10.30 -10.13
N ASP A 454 23.62 11.27 -10.41
CA ASP A 454 24.82 11.54 -9.59
C ASP A 454 24.39 11.94 -8.18
N ALA A 455 24.89 11.25 -7.18
CA ALA A 455 24.45 11.44 -5.80
C ALA A 455 24.84 12.81 -5.21
N ASN A 456 25.82 13.52 -5.77
CA ASN A 456 26.24 14.83 -5.27
C ASN A 456 25.45 15.98 -5.89
N THR A 457 24.99 15.81 -7.14
CA THR A 457 24.46 16.92 -7.95
C THR A 457 23.03 16.71 -8.43
N GLY A 458 22.50 15.47 -8.39
CA GLY A 458 21.23 15.12 -9.01
C GLY A 458 21.27 15.07 -10.54
N ALA A 459 22.43 15.20 -11.18
CA ALA A 459 22.56 15.14 -12.63
C ALA A 459 22.25 13.71 -13.14
N VAL A 460 21.51 13.65 -14.26
CA VAL A 460 21.15 12.35 -14.87
C VAL A 460 22.39 11.68 -15.45
N LEU A 461 22.69 10.48 -15.00
CA LEU A 461 23.72 9.62 -15.55
C LEU A 461 23.18 8.76 -16.70
N TRP A 462 22.02 8.18 -16.49
CA TRP A 462 21.24 7.47 -17.51
C TRP A 462 19.76 7.41 -17.14
N SER A 463 18.91 7.16 -18.13
CA SER A 463 17.49 6.92 -17.94
C SER A 463 16.95 5.94 -18.98
N HIS A 464 15.90 5.18 -18.60
CA HIS A 464 15.18 4.27 -19.48
C HIS A 464 13.68 4.39 -19.26
N ARG A 465 12.91 4.24 -20.32
CA ARG A 465 11.46 4.08 -20.27
C ARG A 465 11.11 2.61 -20.57
N MET A 466 10.38 1.95 -19.67
CA MET A 466 9.94 0.56 -19.78
C MET A 466 8.43 0.43 -19.92
N GLY A 467 7.69 1.43 -19.48
CA GLY A 467 6.24 1.40 -19.41
C GLY A 467 5.57 2.58 -20.12
N ALA A 468 4.27 2.44 -20.39
CA ALA A 468 3.45 3.51 -20.92
C ALA A 468 3.10 4.58 -19.88
N GLY A 469 3.06 4.17 -18.62
CA GLY A 469 2.69 5.01 -17.49
C GLY A 469 1.18 5.17 -17.34
N THR A 470 0.74 5.15 -16.11
CA THR A 470 -0.64 5.50 -15.70
C THR A 470 -0.62 6.04 -14.28
N ALA A 471 -1.72 6.59 -13.82
CA ALA A 471 -1.88 7.03 -12.43
C ALA A 471 -1.71 5.90 -11.37
N LEU A 472 -1.85 4.65 -11.77
CA LEU A 472 -1.60 3.46 -10.94
C LEU A 472 -0.54 2.54 -11.58
N GLY A 473 0.13 2.98 -12.64
CA GLY A 473 1.06 2.21 -13.44
C GLY A 473 2.50 2.65 -13.33
N GLY A 474 3.29 2.23 -14.30
CA GLY A 474 4.72 2.45 -14.30
C GLY A 474 5.38 1.86 -13.07
N VAL A 475 6.36 2.57 -12.49
CA VAL A 475 6.94 2.25 -11.19
C VAL A 475 6.09 2.89 -10.11
N HIS A 476 5.36 2.08 -9.33
CA HIS A 476 4.36 2.62 -8.42
C HIS A 476 4.90 2.79 -6.98
N TRP A 477 5.28 1.69 -6.28
CA TRP A 477 5.63 1.78 -4.86
C TRP A 477 7.12 1.65 -4.55
N GLY A 478 7.91 1.07 -5.42
CA GLY A 478 9.33 0.92 -5.12
C GLY A 478 10.10 0.16 -6.18
N ILE A 479 11.40 0.26 -6.08
CA ILE A 479 12.42 -0.46 -6.83
C ILE A 479 13.29 -1.24 -5.84
N ALA A 480 14.18 -2.10 -6.35
CA ALA A 480 15.16 -2.81 -5.52
C ALA A 480 16.53 -2.87 -6.20
N THR A 481 17.54 -3.32 -5.47
CA THR A 481 18.85 -3.62 -6.03
C THR A 481 19.29 -5.03 -5.68
N ASN A 482 20.08 -5.65 -6.58
CA ASN A 482 20.76 -6.90 -6.34
C ASN A 482 22.24 -6.72 -6.73
N GLY A 483 23.08 -6.35 -5.77
CA GLY A 483 24.46 -5.95 -6.04
C GLY A 483 24.52 -4.78 -7.04
N GLY A 484 25.17 -4.99 -8.19
CA GLY A 484 25.26 -3.98 -9.26
C GLY A 484 24.05 -3.86 -10.19
N THR A 485 22.93 -4.52 -9.88
CA THR A 485 21.73 -4.56 -10.71
C THR A 485 20.60 -3.76 -10.07
N MET A 486 19.99 -2.83 -10.83
CA MET A 486 18.72 -2.18 -10.51
C MET A 486 17.56 -3.04 -11.00
N ILE A 487 16.54 -3.21 -10.16
CA ILE A 487 15.33 -3.99 -10.43
C ILE A 487 14.13 -3.04 -10.43
N VAL A 488 13.46 -2.97 -11.57
CA VAL A 488 12.36 -2.04 -11.82
C VAL A 488 11.08 -2.82 -12.11
N PRO A 489 10.13 -2.85 -11.19
CA PRO A 489 8.81 -3.42 -11.43
C PRO A 489 7.96 -2.43 -12.21
N ILE A 490 7.22 -2.90 -13.20
CA ILE A 490 6.28 -2.11 -13.99
C ILE A 490 4.87 -2.65 -13.80
N ASN A 491 3.99 -1.76 -13.36
CA ASN A 491 2.56 -1.99 -13.25
C ASN A 491 1.84 -1.16 -14.32
N ASP A 492 1.87 -1.61 -15.56
CA ASP A 492 1.13 -0.96 -16.64
C ASP A 492 -0.18 -1.73 -16.87
N PRO A 493 -1.30 -1.31 -16.25
CA PRO A 493 -2.61 -1.83 -16.57
C PRO A 493 -3.00 -1.43 -18.00
N ALA A 494 -4.03 -2.07 -18.56
CA ALA A 494 -4.49 -1.81 -19.94
C ALA A 494 -4.91 -0.35 -20.21
N LEU A 495 -5.01 0.48 -19.16
CA LEU A 495 -5.42 1.88 -19.22
C LEU A 495 -4.19 2.80 -19.22
N SER A 496 -3.42 2.74 -20.28
CA SER A 496 -2.25 3.61 -20.47
C SER A 496 -2.64 5.07 -20.74
N GLN A 497 -1.90 6.01 -20.14
CA GLN A 497 -2.05 7.45 -20.42
C GLN A 497 -1.27 7.90 -21.66
N ASP A 498 -0.39 7.06 -22.20
CA ASP A 498 0.30 7.31 -23.48
C ASP A 498 -0.13 6.31 -24.53
N PRO A 499 -1.06 6.69 -25.44
CA PRO A 499 -1.55 5.79 -26.47
C PRO A 499 -0.48 5.40 -27.51
N ASN A 500 0.63 6.13 -27.58
CA ASN A 500 1.73 5.88 -28.53
C ASN A 500 2.77 4.90 -27.98
N TYR A 501 2.65 4.50 -26.71
CA TYR A 501 3.57 3.56 -26.08
C TYR A 501 2.86 2.26 -25.73
N LYS A 502 3.41 1.13 -26.18
CA LYS A 502 2.85 -0.18 -25.86
C LYS A 502 3.10 -0.50 -24.38
N SER A 503 2.02 -0.70 -23.65
CA SER A 503 2.07 -1.10 -22.25
C SER A 503 2.59 -2.53 -22.11
N GLU A 504 3.55 -2.76 -21.21
CA GLU A 504 4.10 -4.08 -20.90
C GLU A 504 4.46 -4.16 -19.41
N ALA A 505 3.52 -4.70 -18.61
CA ALA A 505 3.76 -4.95 -17.20
C ALA A 505 4.84 -6.03 -17.01
N GLY A 506 5.70 -5.88 -16.00
CA GLY A 506 6.76 -6.86 -15.79
C GLY A 506 7.84 -6.41 -14.81
N VAL A 507 8.97 -7.07 -14.87
CA VAL A 507 10.19 -6.71 -14.14
C VAL A 507 11.31 -6.50 -15.14
N TYR A 508 11.99 -5.37 -15.03
CA TYR A 508 13.11 -4.97 -15.89
C TYR A 508 14.36 -4.78 -15.05
N THR A 509 15.51 -5.13 -15.58
CA THR A 509 16.78 -5.04 -14.86
C THR A 509 17.84 -4.32 -15.67
N PHE A 510 18.64 -3.52 -14.95
CA PHE A 510 19.70 -2.70 -15.55
C PHE A 510 20.97 -2.81 -14.72
N GLU A 511 22.10 -2.79 -15.39
CA GLU A 511 23.39 -2.57 -14.73
C GLU A 511 23.42 -1.13 -14.18
N ILE A 512 23.61 -0.97 -12.87
CA ILE A 512 23.56 0.35 -12.22
C ILE A 512 24.63 1.30 -12.77
N ALA A 513 25.85 0.79 -13.02
CA ALA A 513 26.98 1.62 -13.46
C ALA A 513 26.78 2.27 -14.82
N THR A 514 26.09 1.61 -15.75
CA THR A 514 26.03 1.99 -17.17
C THR A 514 24.60 2.22 -17.69
N GLY A 515 23.60 1.74 -17.00
CA GLY A 515 22.22 1.68 -17.47
C GLY A 515 21.96 0.57 -18.51
N LYS A 516 22.95 -0.31 -18.77
CA LYS A 516 22.77 -1.40 -19.75
C LYS A 516 21.61 -2.31 -19.33
N PRO A 517 20.61 -2.55 -20.20
CA PRO A 517 19.59 -3.55 -19.94
C PRO A 517 20.19 -4.95 -19.84
N LEU A 518 19.76 -5.73 -18.85
CA LEU A 518 20.25 -7.09 -18.62
C LEU A 518 19.23 -8.13 -19.08
N TRP A 519 18.07 -8.14 -18.45
CA TRP A 519 16.94 -9.02 -18.80
C TRP A 519 15.62 -8.40 -18.37
N SER A 520 14.51 -8.93 -18.89
CA SER A 520 13.16 -8.57 -18.46
C SER A 520 12.26 -9.80 -18.36
N TYR A 521 11.27 -9.71 -17.47
CA TYR A 521 10.18 -10.66 -17.33
C TYR A 521 8.86 -9.96 -17.65
N ALA A 522 8.12 -10.44 -18.64
CA ALA A 522 6.80 -9.91 -19.00
C ALA A 522 5.71 -10.61 -18.18
N ALA A 523 4.96 -9.84 -17.39
CA ALA A 523 3.80 -10.34 -16.67
C ALA A 523 2.65 -10.66 -17.64
N LYS A 524 1.86 -11.66 -17.27
CA LYS A 524 0.66 -12.05 -18.04
C LYS A 524 -0.54 -12.14 -17.11
N PRO A 525 -1.74 -11.75 -17.58
CA PRO A 525 -2.95 -11.92 -16.78
C PRO A 525 -3.20 -13.42 -16.53
N ASN A 526 -3.53 -13.75 -15.27
CA ASN A 526 -3.94 -15.08 -14.87
C ASN A 526 -5.43 -15.05 -14.47
N CYS A 527 -6.29 -15.34 -15.45
CA CYS A 527 -7.75 -15.38 -15.29
C CYS A 527 -8.30 -16.80 -15.44
N ALA A 528 -7.49 -17.84 -15.20
CA ALA A 528 -7.93 -19.22 -15.34
C ALA A 528 -8.93 -19.63 -14.24
N GLY A 529 -9.96 -20.39 -14.61
CA GLY A 529 -10.94 -20.97 -13.69
C GLY A 529 -11.60 -19.95 -12.76
N ALA A 530 -11.61 -20.23 -11.47
CA ALA A 530 -12.24 -19.37 -10.47
C ALA A 530 -11.60 -17.97 -10.33
N ARG A 531 -10.36 -17.78 -10.80
CA ARG A 531 -9.69 -16.46 -10.74
C ARG A 531 -10.36 -15.41 -11.61
N ALA A 532 -11.02 -15.79 -12.72
CA ALA A 532 -11.77 -14.87 -13.58
C ALA A 532 -12.80 -14.01 -12.82
N THR A 533 -13.39 -14.57 -11.76
CA THR A 533 -14.38 -13.90 -10.92
C THR A 533 -13.83 -13.47 -9.56
N ALA A 534 -12.80 -14.13 -9.07
CA ALA A 534 -12.21 -13.84 -7.76
C ALA A 534 -11.26 -12.63 -7.79
N VAL A 535 -10.60 -12.39 -8.92
CA VAL A 535 -9.66 -11.27 -9.09
C VAL A 535 -10.34 -10.11 -9.80
N ALA A 536 -10.50 -8.99 -9.12
CA ALA A 536 -11.10 -7.79 -9.70
C ALA A 536 -10.24 -7.26 -10.85
N GLY A 537 -10.78 -7.24 -12.08
CA GLY A 537 -10.07 -6.78 -13.26
C GLY A 537 -8.84 -7.64 -13.60
N CYS A 538 -8.95 -8.97 -13.53
CA CYS A 538 -7.82 -9.89 -13.73
C CYS A 538 -7.11 -9.71 -15.08
N THR A 539 -7.81 -9.24 -16.12
CA THR A 539 -7.24 -8.99 -17.46
C THR A 539 -6.49 -7.67 -17.58
N SER A 540 -6.66 -6.75 -16.61
CA SER A 540 -6.07 -5.40 -16.62
C SER A 540 -5.26 -5.08 -15.37
N ARG A 541 -5.37 -5.87 -14.29
CA ARG A 541 -4.73 -5.64 -12.99
C ARG A 541 -3.84 -6.82 -12.62
N TYR A 542 -2.78 -7.04 -13.37
CA TYR A 542 -1.86 -8.16 -13.21
C TYR A 542 -0.38 -7.75 -13.10
N GLY A 543 -0.10 -6.45 -13.17
CA GLY A 543 1.26 -5.93 -13.12
C GLY A 543 1.85 -5.91 -11.70
N PHE A 544 3.15 -5.59 -11.64
CA PHE A 544 3.93 -5.50 -10.41
C PHE A 544 3.86 -4.08 -9.86
N SER A 545 2.90 -3.83 -8.98
CA SER A 545 2.71 -2.54 -8.32
C SER A 545 3.47 -2.46 -6.99
N ALA A 546 3.49 -3.56 -6.22
CA ALA A 546 4.21 -3.63 -4.96
C ALA A 546 5.71 -3.51 -5.15
N ALA A 547 6.38 -2.89 -4.19
CA ALA A 547 7.84 -2.83 -4.18
C ALA A 547 8.45 -4.24 -4.09
N PRO A 548 9.36 -4.64 -4.99
CA PRO A 548 9.98 -5.96 -4.96
C PRO A 548 10.95 -6.09 -3.77
N LEU A 549 11.24 -7.33 -3.38
CA LEU A 549 12.23 -7.66 -2.37
C LEU A 549 13.23 -8.67 -2.95
N VAL A 550 14.52 -8.45 -2.74
CA VAL A 550 15.56 -9.41 -3.10
C VAL A 550 15.90 -10.26 -1.88
N VAL A 551 15.93 -11.57 -2.06
CA VAL A 551 16.31 -12.55 -1.03
C VAL A 551 17.30 -13.52 -1.65
N ASP A 552 18.55 -13.51 -1.18
CA ASP A 552 19.63 -14.37 -1.69
C ASP A 552 19.74 -14.36 -3.23
N GLY A 553 19.62 -13.18 -3.83
CA GLY A 553 19.67 -13.00 -5.28
C GLY A 553 18.41 -13.41 -6.05
N ALA A 554 17.37 -13.95 -5.41
CA ALA A 554 16.06 -14.12 -6.02
C ALA A 554 15.21 -12.84 -5.83
N ILE A 555 14.39 -12.51 -6.82
CA ILE A 555 13.50 -11.36 -6.78
C ILE A 555 12.10 -11.84 -6.41
N VAL A 556 11.61 -11.42 -5.26
CA VAL A 556 10.24 -11.66 -4.81
C VAL A 556 9.40 -10.47 -5.24
N GLY A 557 8.64 -10.65 -6.30
CA GLY A 557 7.68 -9.66 -6.81
C GLY A 557 6.25 -10.05 -6.44
N ALA A 558 5.37 -9.06 -6.30
CA ALA A 558 3.96 -9.33 -6.08
C ALA A 558 3.09 -8.48 -6.99
N THR A 559 1.95 -9.04 -7.39
CA THR A 559 1.09 -8.48 -8.43
C THR A 559 -0.25 -7.99 -7.87
N LEU A 560 -0.89 -7.08 -8.59
CA LEU A 560 -2.28 -6.70 -8.32
C LEU A 560 -3.26 -7.86 -8.52
N GLY A 561 -2.85 -8.91 -9.25
CA GLY A 561 -3.58 -10.18 -9.35
C GLY A 561 -3.48 -11.05 -8.09
N GLY A 562 -2.71 -10.63 -7.08
CA GLY A 562 -2.54 -11.36 -5.82
C GLY A 562 -1.60 -12.56 -5.90
N GLU A 563 -0.73 -12.58 -6.87
CA GLU A 563 0.32 -13.59 -7.01
C GLU A 563 1.65 -13.05 -6.49
N VAL A 564 2.36 -13.86 -5.72
CA VAL A 564 3.77 -13.66 -5.41
C VAL A 564 4.58 -14.47 -6.41
N ILE A 565 5.31 -13.80 -7.27
CA ILE A 565 6.12 -14.42 -8.32
C ILE A 565 7.60 -14.26 -7.93
N ILE A 566 8.30 -15.38 -7.82
CA ILE A 566 9.70 -15.41 -7.44
C ILE A 566 10.52 -15.69 -8.69
N LEU A 567 11.40 -14.75 -9.03
CA LEU A 567 12.25 -14.80 -10.22
C LEU A 567 13.71 -15.03 -9.82
N ASP A 568 14.47 -15.73 -10.64
CA ASP A 568 15.92 -15.73 -10.53
C ASP A 568 16.47 -14.34 -10.92
N GLY A 569 17.26 -13.74 -10.03
CA GLY A 569 17.82 -12.41 -10.28
C GLY A 569 18.91 -12.38 -11.37
N THR A 570 19.36 -13.55 -11.84
CA THR A 570 20.41 -13.67 -12.87
C THR A 570 19.83 -13.53 -14.29
N ASP A 571 18.69 -14.18 -14.57
CA ASP A 571 18.12 -14.30 -15.91
C ASP A 571 16.60 -14.11 -15.99
N GLY A 572 15.93 -13.93 -14.84
CA GLY A 572 14.50 -13.64 -14.77
C GLY A 572 13.58 -14.86 -14.94
N HIS A 573 14.11 -16.10 -14.97
CA HIS A 573 13.19 -17.24 -15.00
C HIS A 573 12.38 -17.37 -13.71
N VAL A 574 11.17 -17.91 -13.81
CA VAL A 574 10.27 -18.10 -12.66
C VAL A 574 10.75 -19.29 -11.84
N ILE A 575 11.16 -19.04 -10.59
CA ILE A 575 11.52 -20.08 -9.62
C ILE A 575 10.25 -20.70 -9.04
N SER A 576 9.28 -19.87 -8.62
CA SER A 576 8.00 -20.33 -8.07
C SER A 576 6.95 -19.22 -8.09
N THR A 577 5.68 -19.63 -7.90
CA THR A 577 4.55 -18.71 -7.79
C THR A 577 3.64 -19.15 -6.65
N VAL A 578 3.20 -18.21 -5.81
CA VAL A 578 2.24 -18.43 -4.73
C VAL A 578 0.99 -17.58 -5.00
N ASP A 579 -0.16 -18.23 -5.20
CA ASP A 579 -1.46 -17.55 -5.31
C ASP A 579 -2.04 -17.27 -3.93
N THR A 580 -2.27 -16.00 -3.64
CA THR A 580 -2.85 -15.57 -2.37
C THR A 580 -4.35 -15.25 -2.45
N VAL A 581 -4.97 -15.24 -3.64
CA VAL A 581 -6.42 -14.95 -3.80
C VAL A 581 -7.24 -16.18 -3.43
N ARG A 582 -7.29 -16.47 -2.15
CA ARG A 582 -8.02 -17.59 -1.55
C ARG A 582 -8.40 -17.30 -0.11
N SER A 583 -9.23 -18.16 0.46
CA SER A 583 -9.47 -18.19 1.91
C SER A 583 -8.27 -18.78 2.65
N PHE A 584 -8.03 -18.27 3.85
CA PHE A 584 -7.01 -18.75 4.78
C PHE A 584 -7.68 -19.16 6.10
N ALA A 585 -7.07 -20.11 6.80
CA ALA A 585 -7.41 -20.45 8.17
C ALA A 585 -6.49 -19.66 9.12
N PRO A 586 -6.86 -18.46 9.57
CA PRO A 586 -5.99 -17.65 10.38
C PRO A 586 -5.90 -18.17 11.82
N LEU A 587 -4.83 -17.80 12.52
CA LEU A 587 -4.65 -18.14 13.93
C LEU A 587 -5.78 -17.56 14.80
N ASN A 588 -6.25 -16.36 14.49
CA ASN A 588 -7.43 -15.74 15.11
C ASN A 588 -8.73 -16.20 14.41
N LYS A 589 -9.20 -17.35 14.79
CA LYS A 589 -10.30 -18.10 14.14
C LYS A 589 -11.63 -17.34 14.06
N ASP A 590 -11.81 -16.31 14.89
CA ASP A 590 -13.04 -15.50 14.92
C ASP A 590 -13.10 -14.46 13.78
N VAL A 591 -12.02 -14.29 13.02
CA VAL A 591 -11.94 -13.37 11.89
C VAL A 591 -11.71 -14.18 10.62
N ALA A 592 -12.63 -14.09 9.66
CA ALA A 592 -12.45 -14.75 8.37
C ALA A 592 -11.25 -14.16 7.63
N GLY A 593 -10.32 -15.01 7.20
CA GLY A 593 -9.13 -14.65 6.45
C GLY A 593 -9.34 -14.80 4.94
N LYS A 594 -9.12 -13.72 4.19
CA LYS A 594 -9.17 -13.73 2.73
C LYS A 594 -7.98 -12.95 2.17
N GLY A 595 -7.26 -13.56 1.25
CA GLY A 595 -6.24 -12.87 0.47
C GLY A 595 -6.84 -12.19 -0.76
N GLY A 596 -6.08 -11.28 -1.34
CA GLY A 596 -6.47 -10.46 -2.48
C GLY A 596 -5.26 -9.88 -3.19
N SER A 597 -5.40 -8.72 -3.79
CA SER A 597 -4.31 -7.99 -4.43
C SER A 597 -3.17 -7.70 -3.45
N ILE A 598 -1.95 -7.70 -3.95
CA ILE A 598 -0.77 -7.29 -3.18
C ILE A 598 -0.24 -6.01 -3.81
N ASP A 599 -0.11 -4.98 -2.99
CA ASP A 599 0.30 -3.66 -3.42
C ASP A 599 1.10 -2.98 -2.31
N SER A 600 1.60 -1.78 -2.54
CA SER A 600 2.32 -1.00 -1.54
C SER A 600 3.58 -1.74 -1.03
N HIS A 601 3.75 -1.84 0.27
CA HIS A 601 4.89 -2.41 0.97
C HIS A 601 4.75 -3.92 1.25
N GLY A 602 3.88 -4.61 0.51
CA GLY A 602 3.30 -5.92 0.86
C GLY A 602 4.23 -7.08 1.16
N ILE A 603 5.57 -6.93 1.00
CA ILE A 603 6.53 -8.04 1.10
C ILE A 603 7.63 -7.71 2.10
N SER A 604 7.89 -8.64 3.04
CA SER A 604 9.02 -8.60 3.98
C SER A 604 9.61 -10.00 4.13
N ALA A 605 10.85 -10.11 4.61
CA ALA A 605 11.51 -11.40 4.90
C ALA A 605 12.39 -11.33 6.14
N GLY A 606 12.59 -12.46 6.78
CA GLY A 606 13.46 -12.66 7.93
C GLY A 606 13.10 -13.93 8.68
N ALA A 607 13.97 -14.38 9.59
CA ALA A 607 13.75 -15.57 10.40
C ALA A 607 13.39 -16.84 9.59
N GLY A 608 13.92 -16.97 8.36
CA GLY A 608 13.64 -18.11 7.48
C GLY A 608 12.26 -18.09 6.83
N MET A 609 11.59 -16.94 6.75
CA MET A 609 10.24 -16.80 6.20
C MET A 609 10.08 -15.57 5.32
N LEU A 610 9.10 -15.63 4.40
CA LEU A 610 8.52 -14.47 3.74
C LEU A 610 7.22 -14.09 4.44
N PHE A 611 6.98 -12.79 4.59
CA PHE A 611 5.75 -12.22 5.15
C PHE A 611 5.05 -11.40 4.08
N ILE A 612 3.80 -11.77 3.78
CA ILE A 612 3.01 -11.18 2.70
C ILE A 612 1.72 -10.59 3.27
N ASN A 613 1.53 -9.28 3.06
CA ASN A 613 0.24 -8.63 3.29
C ASN A 613 -0.59 -8.73 2.02
N SER A 614 -1.66 -9.53 2.05
CA SER A 614 -2.52 -9.78 0.90
C SER A 614 -3.94 -9.28 1.14
N GLY A 615 -4.42 -8.43 0.21
CA GLY A 615 -5.77 -7.88 0.24
C GLY A 615 -5.87 -6.36 0.13
N TYR A 616 -4.91 -5.71 -0.51
CA TYR A 616 -4.98 -4.27 -0.78
C TYR A 616 -6.10 -3.95 -1.78
N GLY A 617 -7.15 -3.29 -1.32
CA GLY A 617 -8.36 -3.03 -2.11
C GLY A 617 -8.74 -1.54 -2.27
N SER A 618 -7.76 -0.61 -2.20
CA SER A 618 -8.03 0.82 -2.11
C SER A 618 -8.52 1.47 -3.40
N PHE A 619 -8.11 0.97 -4.58
CA PHE A 619 -8.43 1.56 -5.89
C PHE A 619 -9.07 0.53 -6.84
N GLY A 620 -10.04 -0.23 -6.34
CA GLY A 620 -10.74 -1.24 -7.13
C GLY A 620 -9.99 -2.56 -7.30
N GLN A 621 -8.87 -2.77 -6.58
CA GLN A 621 -8.18 -4.04 -6.53
C GLN A 621 -8.99 -5.06 -5.71
N THR A 622 -8.59 -6.33 -5.76
CA THR A 622 -9.22 -7.42 -5.00
C THR A 622 -8.96 -7.26 -3.51
N PRO A 623 -10.00 -7.01 -2.69
CA PRO A 623 -9.82 -6.81 -1.26
C PRO A 623 -9.55 -8.12 -0.52
N GLY A 624 -8.84 -8.01 0.59
CA GLY A 624 -8.56 -9.07 1.56
C GLY A 624 -8.05 -8.47 2.86
N ASN A 625 -7.62 -9.32 3.80
CA ASN A 625 -7.28 -8.86 5.15
C ASN A 625 -6.21 -9.71 5.85
N VAL A 626 -5.31 -10.38 5.12
CA VAL A 626 -4.40 -11.33 5.75
C VAL A 626 -2.94 -10.90 5.69
N LEU A 627 -2.25 -11.14 6.80
CA LEU A 627 -0.80 -11.29 6.87
C LEU A 627 -0.49 -12.80 6.81
N ILE A 628 0.31 -13.21 5.85
CA ILE A 628 0.66 -14.60 5.58
C ILE A 628 2.16 -14.78 5.83
N ALA A 629 2.56 -15.77 6.60
CA ALA A 629 3.93 -16.23 6.68
C ALA A 629 4.12 -17.46 5.80
N LEU A 630 5.09 -17.38 4.90
CA LEU A 630 5.49 -18.48 4.02
C LEU A 630 6.85 -19.00 4.47
N LYS A 631 6.99 -20.31 4.59
CA LYS A 631 8.24 -21.00 4.93
C LYS A 631 8.61 -22.02 3.85
N PRO A 632 9.88 -22.41 3.74
CA PRO A 632 10.27 -23.55 2.92
C PRO A 632 9.52 -24.80 3.33
N LYS A 633 9.03 -25.56 2.35
CA LYS A 633 8.42 -26.86 2.56
C LYS A 633 9.49 -27.85 3.00
N GLN A 634 9.23 -28.58 4.08
CA GLN A 634 10.12 -29.64 4.57
C GLN A 634 10.02 -30.88 3.69
#